data_c0d1cf41d5bc94046cebca95fd2b919f
#
_entry.id   c0d1cf41d5bc94046cebca95fd2b919f
#
_cell.length_a   1.000
_cell.length_b   1.000
_cell.length_c   1.000
_cell.angle_alpha   90.00
_cell.angle_beta   90.00
_cell.angle_gamma   90.00
#
_symmetry.space_group_name_H-M   'P 1'
#
loop_
_entity.id
_entity.type
_entity.pdbx_description
1 polymer ?
#
loop_
_entity_poly.entity_id
_entity_poly.type
_entity_poly.pdbx_seq_one_letter_code
_entity_poly.pdbx_strand_id
1 'polypeptide(L)'
;MNKFDEEKSIIELEYDLICDFIKLRNELGLSQQKMANECGVVREMIAVIENRKKHPQINTLIKILEPFGYTLSITKIKERNNE
;
A
#
# COMPACT_ATOMS: atom_id res chain seq x y z
N MET A 1 -6.91 -16.52 22.26
CA MET A 1 -6.94 -15.71 21.03
C MET A 1 -7.37 -14.30 21.36
N ASN A 2 -6.67 -13.31 20.84
CA ASN A 2 -7.08 -11.94 21.13
C ASN A 2 -8.05 -11.48 20.06
N LYS A 3 -8.69 -10.34 20.31
CA LYS A 3 -9.76 -9.89 19.42
C LYS A 3 -9.26 -9.50 18.02
N PHE A 4 -7.99 -9.14 17.90
CA PHE A 4 -7.47 -8.75 16.60
C PHE A 4 -7.36 -9.94 15.66
N ASP A 5 -7.11 -11.13 16.20
CA ASP A 5 -7.09 -12.34 15.38
C ASP A 5 -8.44 -12.62 14.78
N GLU A 6 -9.50 -12.21 15.46
CA GLU A 6 -10.86 -12.43 14.96
C GLU A 6 -11.27 -11.37 13.94
N GLU A 7 -10.62 -10.20 13.95
CA GLU A 7 -11.03 -9.09 13.11
C GLU A 7 -10.28 -9.05 11.81
N LYS A 8 -8.96 -9.23 11.85
CA LYS A 8 -8.16 -9.16 10.64
C LYS A 8 -6.92 -10.03 10.78
N SER A 9 -6.66 -10.81 9.76
CA SER A 9 -5.41 -11.56 9.68
C SER A 9 -4.31 -10.65 9.15
N ILE A 10 -3.07 -11.13 9.28
CA ILE A 10 -1.92 -10.41 8.75
C ILE A 10 -2.06 -10.24 7.23
N ILE A 11 -2.57 -11.27 6.55
CA ILE A 11 -2.77 -11.22 5.11
C ILE A 11 -3.77 -10.14 4.74
N GLU A 12 -4.85 -10.03 5.52
CA GLU A 12 -5.85 -9.00 5.26
C GLU A 12 -5.32 -7.61 5.51
N LEU A 13 -4.49 -7.45 6.53
CA LEU A 13 -3.91 -6.15 6.82
C LEU A 13 -2.97 -5.70 5.70
N GLU A 14 -2.19 -6.62 5.18
CA GLU A 14 -1.33 -6.32 4.05
C GLU A 14 -2.16 -5.98 2.81
N TYR A 15 -3.22 -6.75 2.59
CA TYR A 15 -4.10 -6.49 1.46
C TYR A 15 -4.71 -5.10 1.56
N ASP A 16 -5.14 -4.70 2.76
CA ASP A 16 -5.71 -3.38 2.96
C ASP A 16 -4.71 -2.28 2.62
N LEU A 17 -3.47 -2.46 3.02
CA LEU A 17 -2.42 -1.49 2.71
C LEU A 17 -2.23 -1.36 1.19
N ILE A 18 -2.21 -2.48 0.48
CA ILE A 18 -2.03 -2.43 -0.96
C ILE A 18 -3.24 -1.80 -1.63
N CYS A 19 -4.45 -2.08 -1.12
CA CYS A 19 -5.64 -1.41 -1.64
C CYS A 19 -5.56 0.11 -1.45
N ASP A 20 -5.06 0.55 -0.29
CA ASP A 20 -4.87 1.97 -0.05
C ASP A 20 -3.85 2.57 -1.01
N PHE A 21 -2.80 1.83 -1.30
CA PHE A 21 -1.78 2.25 -2.24
C PHE A 21 -2.38 2.47 -3.64
N ILE A 22 -3.15 1.49 -4.10
CA ILE A 22 -3.80 1.59 -5.42
C ILE A 22 -4.78 2.75 -5.44
N LYS A 23 -5.56 2.90 -4.38
CA LYS A 23 -6.54 3.97 -4.29
C LYS A 23 -5.86 5.33 -4.34
N LEU A 24 -4.76 5.48 -3.61
CA LEU A 24 -4.01 6.73 -3.63
C LEU A 24 -3.51 7.04 -5.04
N ARG A 25 -2.92 6.05 -5.71
CA ARG A 25 -2.42 6.27 -7.06
C ARG A 25 -3.55 6.73 -7.99
N ASN A 26 -4.71 6.09 -7.88
CA ASN A 26 -5.85 6.46 -8.72
C ASN A 26 -6.37 7.85 -8.38
N GLU A 27 -6.40 8.20 -7.10
CA GLU A 27 -6.87 9.52 -6.70
C GLU A 27 -5.94 10.62 -7.17
N LEU A 28 -4.64 10.30 -7.29
CA LEU A 28 -3.67 11.24 -7.83
C LEU A 28 -3.73 11.32 -9.36
N GLY A 29 -4.55 10.48 -9.99
CA GLY A 29 -4.70 10.50 -11.44
C GLY A 29 -3.52 9.90 -12.18
N LEU A 30 -2.77 9.00 -11.53
CA LEU A 30 -1.52 8.47 -12.09
C LEU A 30 -1.71 7.05 -12.59
N SER A 31 -1.20 6.79 -13.80
CA SER A 31 -1.03 5.40 -14.24
C SER A 31 0.16 4.79 -13.48
N GLN A 32 0.29 3.48 -13.56
CA GLN A 32 1.46 2.82 -12.98
C GLN A 32 2.75 3.37 -13.58
N GLN A 33 2.78 3.58 -14.89
CA GLN A 33 3.96 4.08 -15.56
C GLN A 33 4.29 5.50 -15.11
N LYS A 34 3.26 6.35 -14.98
CA LYS A 34 3.49 7.72 -14.58
C LYS A 34 4.01 7.80 -13.15
N MET A 35 3.42 7.01 -12.25
CA MET A 35 3.91 6.97 -10.88
C MET A 35 5.36 6.49 -10.84
N ALA A 36 5.67 5.44 -11.60
CA ALA A 36 7.03 4.91 -11.64
C ALA A 36 8.02 5.95 -12.13
N ASN A 37 7.64 6.69 -13.18
CA ASN A 37 8.51 7.73 -13.72
C ASN A 37 8.83 8.79 -12.66
N GLU A 38 7.84 9.19 -11.91
CA GLU A 38 8.02 10.25 -10.93
C GLU A 38 8.78 9.79 -9.70
N CYS A 39 8.74 8.50 -9.39
CA CYS A 39 9.47 7.95 -8.25
C CYS A 39 10.87 7.48 -8.62
N GLY A 40 11.18 7.40 -9.92
CA GLY A 40 12.47 6.89 -10.35
C GLY A 40 12.59 5.39 -10.24
N VAL A 41 11.49 4.66 -10.41
CA VAL A 41 11.51 3.18 -10.41
C VAL A 41 10.92 2.70 -11.73
N VAL A 42 11.08 1.40 -12.01
CA VAL A 42 10.49 0.82 -13.21
C VAL A 42 9.02 0.50 -12.94
N ARG A 43 8.20 0.54 -14.01
CA ARG A 43 6.77 0.28 -13.87
C ARG A 43 6.50 -1.10 -13.26
N GLU A 44 7.32 -2.09 -13.60
CA GLU A 44 7.13 -3.44 -13.08
C GLU A 44 7.14 -3.48 -11.56
N MET A 45 7.91 -2.59 -10.93
CA MET A 45 7.94 -2.54 -9.48
C MET A 45 6.58 -2.15 -8.93
N ILE A 46 5.94 -1.16 -9.53
CA ILE A 46 4.59 -0.76 -9.12
C ILE A 46 3.60 -1.90 -9.34
N ALA A 47 3.68 -2.53 -10.51
CA ALA A 47 2.77 -3.61 -10.85
C ALA A 47 2.90 -4.79 -9.90
N VAL A 48 4.12 -5.15 -9.54
CA VAL A 48 4.37 -6.28 -8.63
C VAL A 48 3.81 -5.98 -7.24
N ILE A 49 3.96 -4.73 -6.78
CA ILE A 49 3.39 -4.33 -5.51
C ILE A 49 1.87 -4.46 -5.54
N GLU A 50 1.25 -3.94 -6.59
CA GLU A 50 -0.21 -3.87 -6.64
C GLU A 50 -0.85 -5.23 -6.85
N ASN A 51 -0.18 -6.15 -7.55
CA ASN A 51 -0.75 -7.49 -7.72
C ASN A 51 -0.33 -8.44 -6.60
N ARG A 52 0.42 -7.97 -5.63
CA ARG A 52 0.81 -8.69 -4.41
C ARG A 52 1.61 -9.95 -4.70
N LYS A 53 2.41 -9.92 -5.77
CA LYS A 53 3.27 -11.07 -6.08
C LYS A 53 4.45 -11.17 -5.14
N LYS A 54 4.87 -10.03 -4.58
CA LYS A 54 5.98 -9.99 -3.64
C LYS A 54 5.66 -9.00 -2.54
N HIS A 55 6.27 -9.21 -1.38
CA HIS A 55 6.16 -8.26 -0.27
C HIS A 55 7.20 -7.17 -0.48
N PRO A 56 6.78 -5.93 -0.69
CA PRO A 56 7.75 -4.86 -0.91
C PRO A 56 8.50 -4.54 0.38
N GLN A 57 9.71 -4.08 0.21
CA GLN A 57 10.47 -3.59 1.35
C GLN A 57 9.90 -2.26 1.79
N ILE A 58 10.04 -2.00 3.09
CA ILE A 58 9.50 -0.77 3.66
C ILE A 58 10.11 0.46 2.99
N ASN A 59 11.43 0.46 2.81
CA ASN A 59 12.08 1.62 2.20
C ASN A 59 11.65 1.84 0.76
N THR A 60 11.29 0.76 0.04
CA THR A 60 10.79 0.90 -1.32
C THR A 60 9.45 1.62 -1.32
N LEU A 61 8.55 1.23 -0.41
CA LEU A 61 7.25 1.91 -0.31
C LEU A 61 7.42 3.38 0.06
N ILE A 62 8.31 3.67 1.00
CA ILE A 62 8.55 5.05 1.41
C ILE A 62 9.09 5.86 0.23
N LYS A 63 10.03 5.28 -0.53
CA LYS A 63 10.60 5.95 -1.69
C LYS A 63 9.55 6.28 -2.74
N ILE A 64 8.60 5.37 -2.95
CA ILE A 64 7.56 5.57 -3.95
C ILE A 64 6.56 6.63 -3.50
N LEU A 65 6.25 6.68 -2.22
CA LEU A 65 5.23 7.58 -1.71
C LEU A 65 5.73 9.00 -1.45
N GLU A 66 7.01 9.13 -1.13
CA GLU A 66 7.58 10.39 -0.70
C GLU A 66 7.41 11.53 -1.73
N PRO A 67 7.63 11.30 -3.03
CA PRO A 67 7.48 12.39 -4.00
C PRO A 67 6.06 12.97 -4.05
N PHE A 68 5.08 12.23 -3.56
CA PHE A 68 3.69 12.68 -3.57
C PHE A 68 3.26 13.23 -2.21
N GLY A 69 4.19 13.29 -1.25
CA GLY A 69 3.89 13.84 0.06
C GLY A 69 3.31 12.85 1.05
N TYR A 70 3.50 11.56 0.80
CA TYR A 70 2.97 10.51 1.67
C TYR A 70 4.09 9.67 2.23
N THR A 71 3.80 8.96 3.32
CA THR A 71 4.74 8.04 3.92
C THR A 71 3.96 6.94 4.63
N LEU A 72 4.69 5.96 5.15
CA LEU A 72 4.08 4.91 5.97
C LEU A 72 4.08 5.34 7.42
N SER A 73 3.11 4.85 8.15
CA SER A 73 2.94 5.23 9.55
C SER A 73 2.32 4.06 10.29
N ILE A 74 2.50 4.05 11.60
CA ILE A 74 1.89 3.04 12.45
C ILE A 74 0.57 3.58 12.94
N THR A 75 -0.50 2.83 12.68
CA THR A 75 -1.82 3.25 13.06
C THR A 75 -2.53 2.11 13.75
N LYS A 76 -3.59 2.46 14.44
CA LYS A 76 -4.42 1.45 15.09
C LYS A 76 -5.18 0.66 14.04
N ILE A 77 -5.36 -0.63 14.27
CA ILE A 77 -6.15 -1.47 13.38
C ILE A 77 -7.60 -1.01 13.43
N LYS A 78 -8.19 -0.79 12.24
CA LYS A 78 -9.58 -0.40 12.15
C LYS A 78 -10.46 -1.61 12.44
N GLU A 79 -11.55 -1.38 13.16
CA GLU A 79 -12.50 -2.45 13.39
C GLU A 79 -13.26 -2.73 12.12
N ARG A 80 -13.56 -3.98 11.95
CA ARG A 80 -14.19 -4.44 10.76
C ARG A 80 -15.56 -3.89 10.58
N ASN A 81 -16.30 -3.75 11.57
CA ASN A 81 -17.58 -3.35 11.36
C ASN A 81 -17.91 -2.17 11.96
N ASN A 82 -17.93 -1.65 11.91
CA ASN A 82 -18.22 -0.64 12.35
C ASN A 82 -19.35 -0.42 12.71
N GLU A 83 -19.61 -0.91 13.03
CA GLU A 83 -20.59 -0.82 13.41
C GLU A 83 -20.85 -0.46 13.50
#